data_e4213a69dba8331455c9924f95ec3cde
#
_entry.id   e4213a69dba8331455c9924f95ec3cde
#
_cell.length_a   1.000
_cell.length_b   1.000
_cell.length_c   1.000
_cell.angle_alpha   90.00
_cell.angle_beta   90.00
_cell.angle_gamma   90.00
#
_symmetry.space_group_name_H-M   'P 1'
#
loop_
_entity.id
_entity.type
_entity.pdbx_description
1 polymer ?
#
loop_
_entity_poly.entity_id
_entity_poly.type
_entity_poly.pdbx_seq_one_letter_code
_entity_poly.pdbx_strand_id
1 'polypeptide(L)'
;MAHLLGIDLGTTTTIVARIDASGAPEVVRDWEGLEVTPTAVAFESASGVVLGREARAMADDAEHVFTEFKRDMGTGVSHPAFGRRVTPLDLSALMLRKVREHAEAGAGPVDLAVITIPANFTNAAREATLEAARRAGFGKVHMINEPTAAALAYAHAAGGLGEGLYAVFDLGGGTFDVSLVRARGLDVEVVFTEGVQRLGGKDFDARLLEIVRTRFRDATGEEPRPGDCDFGRSDAEELKHRLSSRESVRAVLRSAQHGRVPVTVRRQDLESATEGLIAQAEMACEGVLLRAGVDRAALTGVFLAGGACRMPAVTAAVERVFGRKPLLRDPDTAVARGAAPAARLPSG
;
A
#
# COMPACT_ATOMS: atom_id res chain seq x y z
N MET A 1 -12.73 -27.54 -2.96
CA MET A 1 -11.53 -27.10 -2.20
C MET A 1 -11.97 -25.99 -1.28
N ALA A 2 -11.30 -25.81 -0.13
CA ALA A 2 -11.62 -24.71 0.77
C ALA A 2 -11.37 -23.36 0.07
N HIS A 3 -12.31 -22.42 0.16
CA HIS A 3 -12.19 -21.08 -0.38
C HIS A 3 -11.45 -20.18 0.63
N LEU A 4 -10.14 -20.06 0.45
CA LEU A 4 -9.25 -19.33 1.35
C LEU A 4 -8.82 -18.01 0.69
N LEU A 5 -8.95 -16.91 1.42
CA LEU A 5 -8.54 -15.58 0.94
C LEU A 5 -7.38 -15.03 1.77
N GLY A 6 -6.39 -14.47 1.10
CA GLY A 6 -5.42 -13.53 1.66
C GLY A 6 -5.84 -12.10 1.32
N ILE A 7 -6.02 -11.25 2.31
CA ILE A 7 -6.51 -9.88 2.13
C ILE A 7 -5.49 -8.92 2.70
N ASP A 8 -4.91 -8.12 1.85
CA ASP A 8 -4.15 -6.93 2.25
C ASP A 8 -5.09 -5.73 2.26
N LEU A 9 -5.58 -5.38 3.44
CA LEU A 9 -6.34 -4.15 3.64
C LEU A 9 -5.35 -3.01 3.89
N GLY A 10 -4.73 -2.49 2.84
CA GLY A 10 -3.71 -1.43 2.95
C GLY A 10 -4.29 -0.05 3.21
N THR A 11 -3.43 0.90 3.58
CA THR A 11 -3.80 2.30 3.83
C THR A 11 -4.37 2.99 2.58
N THR A 12 -3.82 2.67 1.41
CA THR A 12 -4.19 3.29 0.13
C THR A 12 -4.86 2.34 -0.84
N THR A 13 -4.54 1.05 -0.74
CA THR A 13 -5.03 0.01 -1.65
C THR A 13 -5.41 -1.24 -0.87
N THR A 14 -6.45 -1.92 -1.31
CA THR A 14 -6.87 -3.23 -0.82
C THR A 14 -6.63 -4.25 -1.93
N ILE A 15 -5.97 -5.35 -1.61
CA ILE A 15 -5.64 -6.40 -2.57
C ILE A 15 -6.06 -7.75 -1.99
N VAL A 16 -6.62 -8.58 -2.84
CA VAL A 16 -7.10 -9.92 -2.47
C VAL A 16 -6.36 -10.95 -3.29
N ALA A 17 -5.92 -12.00 -2.63
CA ALA A 17 -5.33 -13.17 -3.29
C ALA A 17 -5.99 -14.46 -2.81
N ARG A 18 -5.95 -15.48 -3.63
CA ARG A 18 -6.36 -16.85 -3.28
C ARG A 18 -5.30 -17.84 -3.76
N ILE A 19 -5.42 -19.09 -3.37
CA ILE A 19 -4.62 -20.16 -3.93
C ILE A 19 -5.39 -20.77 -5.09
N ASP A 20 -4.80 -20.78 -6.26
CA ASP A 20 -5.36 -21.36 -7.48
C ASP A 20 -5.33 -22.90 -7.46
N ALA A 21 -5.82 -23.54 -8.52
CA ALA A 21 -5.86 -24.98 -8.67
C ALA A 21 -4.46 -25.64 -8.74
N SER A 22 -3.43 -24.88 -9.14
CA SER A 22 -2.04 -25.36 -9.16
C SER A 22 -1.34 -25.25 -7.80
N GLY A 23 -1.97 -24.59 -6.82
CA GLY A 23 -1.39 -24.30 -5.53
C GLY A 23 -0.63 -22.97 -5.46
N ALA A 24 -0.65 -22.17 -6.52
CA ALA A 24 0.02 -20.87 -6.58
C ALA A 24 -0.89 -19.73 -6.07
N PRO A 25 -0.34 -18.70 -5.40
CA PRO A 25 -1.11 -17.53 -5.04
C PRO A 25 -1.39 -16.67 -6.27
N GLU A 26 -2.66 -16.43 -6.56
CA GLU A 26 -3.13 -15.52 -7.59
C GLU A 26 -3.92 -14.35 -7.01
N VAL A 27 -3.81 -13.18 -7.64
CA VAL A 27 -4.60 -12.01 -7.26
C VAL A 27 -6.02 -12.16 -7.81
N VAL A 28 -7.00 -11.93 -6.93
CA VAL A 28 -8.41 -11.89 -7.30
C VAL A 28 -8.74 -10.48 -7.78
N ARG A 29 -9.23 -10.35 -9.00
CA ARG A 29 -9.70 -9.07 -9.52
C ARG A 29 -10.95 -8.63 -8.77
N ASP A 30 -11.04 -7.34 -8.53
CA ASP A 30 -12.19 -6.75 -7.84
C ASP A 30 -13.44 -6.65 -8.75
N TRP A 31 -14.48 -6.01 -8.22
CA TRP A 31 -15.77 -5.80 -8.91
C TRP A 31 -15.68 -4.85 -10.13
N GLU A 32 -14.56 -4.15 -10.30
CA GLU A 32 -14.24 -3.31 -11.47
C GLU A 32 -13.21 -3.98 -12.40
N GLY A 33 -12.82 -5.22 -12.11
CA GLY A 33 -11.86 -6.00 -12.89
C GLY A 33 -10.39 -5.65 -12.63
N LEU A 34 -10.08 -4.96 -11.51
CA LEU A 34 -8.75 -4.50 -11.14
C LEU A 34 -8.09 -5.45 -10.16
N GLU A 35 -6.77 -5.56 -10.23
CA GLU A 35 -5.95 -6.31 -9.26
C GLU A 35 -5.68 -5.52 -7.99
N VAL A 36 -5.73 -4.19 -8.07
CA VAL A 36 -5.45 -3.25 -6.98
C VAL A 36 -6.65 -2.32 -6.83
N THR A 37 -7.36 -2.46 -5.73
CA THR A 37 -8.55 -1.66 -5.41
C THR A 37 -8.15 -0.50 -4.51
N PRO A 38 -8.48 0.76 -4.82
CA PRO A 38 -8.27 1.86 -3.88
C PRO A 38 -9.02 1.64 -2.56
N THR A 39 -8.35 1.82 -1.42
CA THR A 39 -8.98 1.80 -0.10
C THR A 39 -9.66 3.15 0.14
N ALA A 40 -10.83 3.30 -0.45
CA ALA A 40 -11.64 4.52 -0.41
C ALA A 40 -13.12 4.19 -0.23
N VAL A 41 -13.80 4.99 0.59
CA VAL A 41 -15.23 4.90 0.88
C VAL A 41 -15.83 6.29 0.72
N ALA A 42 -16.88 6.42 -0.08
CA ALA A 42 -17.64 7.64 -0.21
C ALA A 42 -19.11 7.40 0.19
N PHE A 43 -19.72 8.41 0.78
CA PHE A 43 -21.14 8.41 1.04
C PHE A 43 -21.80 9.48 0.15
N GLU A 44 -22.73 9.06 -0.69
CA GLU A 44 -23.54 9.95 -1.51
C GLU A 44 -24.83 10.38 -0.80
N SER A 45 -25.25 9.58 0.20
CA SER A 45 -26.43 9.82 1.04
C SER A 45 -26.29 9.07 2.37
N ALA A 46 -27.28 9.17 3.24
CA ALA A 46 -27.30 8.40 4.48
C ALA A 46 -27.21 6.86 4.28
N SER A 47 -27.65 6.34 3.13
CA SER A 47 -27.63 4.92 2.78
C SER A 47 -26.82 4.58 1.53
N GLY A 48 -26.50 5.56 0.70
CA GLY A 48 -25.70 5.38 -0.51
C GLY A 48 -24.21 5.33 -0.17
N VAL A 49 -23.55 4.20 -0.48
CA VAL A 49 -22.11 3.99 -0.25
C VAL A 49 -21.45 3.56 -1.55
N VAL A 50 -20.40 4.25 -1.90
CA VAL A 50 -19.54 3.96 -3.04
C VAL A 50 -18.16 3.56 -2.53
N LEU A 51 -17.50 2.61 -3.19
CA LEU A 51 -16.24 2.02 -2.73
C LEU A 51 -15.22 1.92 -3.87
N GLY A 52 -13.95 1.88 -3.51
CA GLY A 52 -12.89 1.61 -4.47
C GLY A 52 -12.55 2.80 -5.36
N ARG A 53 -12.40 2.57 -6.65
CA ARG A 53 -11.97 3.57 -7.63
C ARG A 53 -12.99 4.70 -7.77
N GLU A 54 -14.27 4.36 -7.83
CA GLU A 54 -15.33 5.35 -7.93
C GLU A 54 -15.31 6.31 -6.73
N ALA A 55 -15.22 5.79 -5.50
CA ALA A 55 -15.05 6.61 -4.30
C ALA A 55 -13.77 7.45 -4.35
N ARG A 56 -12.67 6.88 -4.84
CA ARG A 56 -11.39 7.59 -4.96
C ARG A 56 -11.48 8.75 -5.95
N ALA A 57 -12.21 8.59 -7.06
CA ALA A 57 -12.40 9.64 -8.04
C ALA A 57 -13.19 10.85 -7.49
N MET A 58 -14.00 10.65 -6.47
CA MET A 58 -14.74 11.72 -5.79
C MET A 58 -13.90 12.50 -4.75
N ALA A 59 -12.68 12.04 -4.43
CA ALA A 59 -11.92 12.53 -3.27
C ALA A 59 -11.49 13.99 -3.34
N ASP A 60 -11.41 14.58 -4.52
CA ASP A 60 -11.01 15.98 -4.69
C ASP A 60 -12.21 16.95 -4.61
N ASP A 61 -13.46 16.45 -4.73
CA ASP A 61 -14.67 17.28 -4.88
C ASP A 61 -15.75 17.05 -3.81
N ALA A 62 -15.60 16.03 -2.93
CA ALA A 62 -16.69 15.64 -2.01
C ALA A 62 -16.25 15.57 -0.54
N GLU A 63 -17.07 16.18 0.35
CA GLU A 63 -16.85 16.23 1.80
C GLU A 63 -16.94 14.86 2.51
N HIS A 64 -17.59 13.87 1.90
CA HIS A 64 -17.89 12.58 2.54
C HIS A 64 -17.10 11.43 1.90
N VAL A 65 -15.88 11.71 1.48
CA VAL A 65 -14.94 10.72 0.96
C VAL A 65 -13.84 10.45 1.97
N PHE A 66 -13.70 9.19 2.33
CA PHE A 66 -12.74 8.72 3.34
C PHE A 66 -11.68 7.84 2.70
N THR A 67 -10.45 8.28 2.84
CA THR A 67 -9.24 7.55 2.44
C THR A 67 -8.30 7.45 3.64
N GLU A 68 -7.34 6.54 3.61
CA GLU A 68 -6.28 6.41 4.64
C GLU A 68 -6.78 6.12 6.07
N PHE A 69 -8.03 5.78 6.25
CA PHE A 69 -8.66 5.54 7.55
C PHE A 69 -8.01 4.38 8.33
N LYS A 70 -7.25 3.50 7.68
CA LYS A 70 -6.48 2.45 8.36
C LYS A 70 -5.47 3.02 9.37
N ARG A 71 -4.94 4.23 9.14
CA ARG A 71 -4.00 4.89 10.06
C ARG A 71 -4.61 5.16 11.44
N ASP A 72 -5.92 5.36 11.49
CA ASP A 72 -6.65 5.71 12.71
C ASP A 72 -7.39 4.50 13.32
N MET A 73 -7.04 3.27 12.91
CA MET A 73 -7.62 2.07 13.50
C MET A 73 -7.31 1.97 14.99
N GLY A 74 -8.37 1.75 15.78
CA GLY A 74 -8.25 1.62 17.25
C GLY A 74 -8.02 2.93 18.01
N THR A 75 -8.07 4.11 17.36
CA THR A 75 -7.82 5.40 18.03
C THR A 75 -9.08 6.07 18.59
N GLY A 76 -10.27 5.58 18.28
CA GLY A 76 -11.54 6.22 18.64
C GLY A 76 -11.93 7.44 17.79
N VAL A 77 -11.13 7.79 16.78
CA VAL A 77 -11.46 8.84 15.79
C VAL A 77 -12.76 8.48 15.07
N SER A 78 -13.57 9.48 14.80
CA SER A 78 -14.79 9.32 14.01
C SER A 78 -15.07 10.58 13.19
N HIS A 79 -15.66 10.40 12.02
CA HIS A 79 -15.92 11.44 11.05
C HIS A 79 -17.42 11.63 10.83
N PRO A 80 -17.90 12.85 10.60
CA PRO A 80 -19.32 13.09 10.26
C PRO A 80 -19.61 12.59 8.83
N ALA A 81 -20.75 11.93 8.63
CA ALA A 81 -21.26 11.52 7.33
C ALA A 81 -22.79 11.47 7.36
N PHE A 82 -23.47 12.40 6.68
CA PHE A 82 -24.93 12.44 6.55
C PHE A 82 -25.69 12.24 7.89
N GLY A 83 -25.36 13.04 8.92
CA GLY A 83 -26.04 13.03 10.22
C GLY A 83 -25.65 11.88 11.16
N ARG A 84 -24.72 11.01 10.75
CA ARG A 84 -24.11 9.95 11.58
C ARG A 84 -22.61 10.14 11.72
N ARG A 85 -22.00 9.41 12.63
CA ARG A 85 -20.55 9.33 12.73
C ARG A 85 -20.08 7.97 12.24
N VAL A 86 -19.02 7.96 11.46
CA VAL A 86 -18.37 6.76 10.95
C VAL A 86 -16.95 6.66 11.51
N THR A 87 -16.54 5.48 11.90
CA THR A 87 -15.21 5.20 12.44
C THR A 87 -14.34 4.51 11.39
N PRO A 88 -13.01 4.50 11.54
CA PRO A 88 -12.12 3.68 10.71
C PRO A 88 -12.52 2.21 10.65
N LEU A 89 -13.04 1.66 11.77
CA LEU A 89 -13.58 0.31 11.83
C LEU A 89 -14.79 0.13 10.91
N ASP A 90 -15.74 1.08 10.91
CA ASP A 90 -16.94 1.02 10.06
C ASP A 90 -16.56 1.08 8.57
N LEU A 91 -15.61 1.97 8.22
CA LEU A 91 -15.10 2.11 6.85
C LEU A 91 -14.37 0.84 6.39
N SER A 92 -13.54 0.25 7.27
CA SER A 92 -12.87 -1.02 7.00
C SER A 92 -13.87 -2.17 6.83
N ALA A 93 -14.92 -2.21 7.65
CA ALA A 93 -15.97 -3.22 7.53
C ALA A 93 -16.74 -3.13 6.20
N LEU A 94 -16.98 -1.91 5.70
CA LEU A 94 -17.60 -1.71 4.38
C LEU A 94 -16.72 -2.24 3.25
N MET A 95 -15.43 -1.91 3.25
CA MET A 95 -14.46 -2.43 2.27
C MET A 95 -14.39 -3.96 2.31
N LEU A 96 -14.19 -4.52 3.50
CA LEU A 96 -14.08 -5.96 3.69
C LEU A 96 -15.36 -6.71 3.30
N ARG A 97 -16.55 -6.13 3.57
CA ARG A 97 -17.84 -6.69 3.15
C ARG A 97 -17.92 -6.78 1.62
N LYS A 98 -17.57 -5.72 0.92
CA LYS A 98 -17.60 -5.70 -0.54
C LYS A 98 -16.64 -6.72 -1.14
N VAL A 99 -15.43 -6.83 -0.56
CA VAL A 99 -14.44 -7.86 -0.93
C VAL A 99 -15.03 -9.26 -0.75
N ARG A 100 -15.63 -9.55 0.41
CA ARG A 100 -16.23 -10.86 0.69
C ARG A 100 -17.35 -11.18 -0.29
N GLU A 101 -18.32 -10.28 -0.45
CA GLU A 101 -19.47 -10.46 -1.35
C GLU A 101 -19.03 -10.72 -2.79
N HIS A 102 -18.02 -9.98 -3.27
CA HIS A 102 -17.47 -10.18 -4.61
C HIS A 102 -16.78 -11.54 -4.75
N ALA A 103 -15.95 -11.93 -3.79
CA ALA A 103 -15.25 -13.21 -3.81
C ALA A 103 -16.24 -14.39 -3.74
N GLU A 104 -17.26 -14.29 -2.88
CA GLU A 104 -18.29 -15.32 -2.73
C GLU A 104 -19.18 -15.48 -3.97
N ALA A 105 -19.46 -14.39 -4.68
CA ALA A 105 -20.22 -14.43 -5.95
C ALA A 105 -19.48 -15.22 -7.03
N GLY A 106 -18.15 -15.22 -7.02
CA GLY A 106 -17.33 -15.93 -8.01
C GLY A 106 -16.99 -17.38 -7.66
N ALA A 107 -16.89 -17.72 -6.36
CA ALA A 107 -16.32 -19.01 -5.92
C ALA A 107 -17.07 -19.68 -4.74
N GLY A 108 -18.20 -19.12 -4.32
CA GLY A 108 -18.96 -19.60 -3.16
C GLY A 108 -18.43 -19.09 -1.83
N PRO A 109 -18.98 -19.56 -0.69
CA PRO A 109 -18.66 -19.05 0.64
C PRO A 109 -17.18 -19.08 0.97
N VAL A 110 -16.69 -18.03 1.65
CA VAL A 110 -15.31 -17.97 2.13
C VAL A 110 -15.17 -18.77 3.43
N ASP A 111 -14.33 -19.81 3.41
CA ASP A 111 -14.08 -20.67 4.57
C ASP A 111 -13.17 -20.02 5.61
N LEU A 112 -12.16 -19.26 5.15
CA LEU A 112 -11.20 -18.56 5.99
C LEU A 112 -10.63 -17.35 5.23
N ALA A 113 -10.59 -16.20 5.90
CA ALA A 113 -9.83 -15.03 5.46
C ALA A 113 -8.58 -14.81 6.32
N VAL A 114 -7.44 -14.61 5.69
CA VAL A 114 -6.22 -14.12 6.34
C VAL A 114 -6.06 -12.65 6.01
N ILE A 115 -6.17 -11.79 7.02
CA ILE A 115 -6.09 -10.34 6.86
C ILE A 115 -4.73 -9.87 7.36
N THR A 116 -4.04 -9.06 6.57
CA THR A 116 -2.74 -8.53 6.95
C THR A 116 -2.86 -7.26 7.79
N ILE A 117 -1.93 -7.12 8.71
CA ILE A 117 -1.83 -5.97 9.61
C ILE A 117 -0.36 -5.52 9.72
N PRO A 118 -0.09 -4.23 9.89
CA PRO A 118 1.24 -3.76 10.21
C PRO A 118 1.81 -4.44 11.46
N ALA A 119 3.11 -4.75 11.47
CA ALA A 119 3.74 -5.42 12.60
C ALA A 119 3.72 -4.57 13.89
N ASN A 120 3.68 -3.25 13.74
CA ASN A 120 3.62 -2.26 14.82
C ASN A 120 2.21 -1.89 15.27
N PHE A 121 1.16 -2.56 14.76
CA PHE A 121 -0.22 -2.30 15.20
C PHE A 121 -0.39 -2.53 16.69
N THR A 122 -1.05 -1.57 17.35
CA THR A 122 -1.47 -1.71 18.76
C THR A 122 -2.51 -2.82 18.89
N ASN A 123 -2.68 -3.34 20.11
CA ASN A 123 -3.74 -4.32 20.38
C ASN A 123 -5.13 -3.78 20.00
N ALA A 124 -5.41 -2.49 20.29
CA ALA A 124 -6.67 -1.85 19.91
C ALA A 124 -6.88 -1.83 18.40
N ALA A 125 -5.84 -1.58 17.60
CA ALA A 125 -5.91 -1.61 16.14
C ALA A 125 -6.11 -3.03 15.61
N ARG A 126 -5.47 -4.04 16.23
CA ARG A 126 -5.67 -5.47 15.90
C ARG A 126 -7.10 -5.91 16.16
N GLU A 127 -7.63 -5.60 17.35
CA GLU A 127 -9.01 -5.90 17.73
C GLU A 127 -10.03 -5.20 16.81
N ALA A 128 -9.79 -3.92 16.49
CA ALA A 128 -10.64 -3.17 15.58
C ALA A 128 -10.65 -3.78 14.16
N THR A 129 -9.50 -4.28 13.68
CA THR A 129 -9.42 -4.97 12.37
C THR A 129 -10.20 -6.29 12.39
N LEU A 130 -10.05 -7.07 13.45
CA LEU A 130 -10.80 -8.32 13.62
C LEU A 130 -12.31 -8.08 13.70
N GLU A 131 -12.72 -7.05 14.44
CA GLU A 131 -14.13 -6.66 14.55
C GLU A 131 -14.69 -6.15 13.22
N ALA A 132 -13.91 -5.38 12.45
CA ALA A 132 -14.30 -4.96 11.11
C ALA A 132 -14.56 -6.16 10.18
N ALA A 133 -13.71 -7.18 10.25
CA ALA A 133 -13.89 -8.42 9.49
C ALA A 133 -15.14 -9.21 9.92
N ARG A 134 -15.43 -9.27 11.23
CA ARG A 134 -16.66 -9.88 11.74
C ARG A 134 -17.90 -9.14 11.25
N ARG A 135 -17.90 -7.80 11.30
CA ARG A 135 -19.01 -6.98 10.78
C ARG A 135 -19.16 -7.09 9.26
N ALA A 136 -18.08 -7.38 8.56
CA ALA A 136 -18.11 -7.68 7.14
C ALA A 136 -18.73 -9.06 6.84
N GLY A 137 -18.91 -9.92 7.85
CA GLY A 137 -19.55 -11.24 7.73
C GLY A 137 -18.60 -12.38 7.47
N PHE A 138 -17.29 -12.20 7.69
CA PHE A 138 -16.35 -13.34 7.66
C PHE A 138 -16.54 -14.25 8.86
N GLY A 139 -16.75 -15.57 8.63
CA GLY A 139 -16.96 -16.55 9.66
C GLY A 139 -15.67 -16.92 10.42
N LYS A 140 -14.56 -17.05 9.70
CA LYS A 140 -13.24 -17.35 10.25
C LYS A 140 -12.22 -16.34 9.72
N VAL A 141 -11.46 -15.76 10.64
CA VAL A 141 -10.44 -14.75 10.32
C VAL A 141 -9.16 -15.07 11.09
N HIS A 142 -8.05 -15.13 10.37
CA HIS A 142 -6.71 -15.07 10.96
C HIS A 142 -6.06 -13.75 10.60
N MET A 143 -5.17 -13.26 11.43
CA MET A 143 -4.35 -12.09 11.15
C MET A 143 -2.89 -12.49 11.03
N ILE A 144 -2.19 -11.89 10.07
CA ILE A 144 -0.76 -12.06 9.86
C ILE A 144 -0.10 -10.69 9.71
N ASN A 145 1.14 -10.54 10.16
CA ASN A 145 1.87 -9.31 9.95
C ASN A 145 2.25 -9.12 8.47
N GLU A 146 2.13 -7.89 7.95
CA GLU A 146 2.48 -7.54 6.58
C GLU A 146 3.89 -8.00 6.17
N PRO A 147 4.96 -7.76 6.97
CA PRO A 147 6.29 -8.24 6.60
C PRO A 147 6.41 -9.77 6.59
N THR A 148 5.67 -10.49 7.45
CA THR A 148 5.60 -11.96 7.40
C THR A 148 4.95 -12.40 6.09
N ALA A 149 3.83 -11.79 5.73
CA ALA A 149 3.14 -12.09 4.46
C ALA A 149 4.04 -11.78 3.25
N ALA A 150 4.69 -10.62 3.22
CA ALA A 150 5.63 -10.29 2.15
C ALA A 150 6.74 -11.34 2.02
N ALA A 151 7.39 -11.73 3.13
CA ALA A 151 8.44 -12.75 3.12
C ALA A 151 7.90 -14.12 2.65
N LEU A 152 6.67 -14.50 3.04
CA LEU A 152 6.02 -15.73 2.56
C LEU A 152 5.76 -15.73 1.05
N ALA A 153 5.43 -14.57 0.45
CA ALA A 153 5.32 -14.47 -1.00
C ALA A 153 6.64 -14.77 -1.71
N TYR A 154 7.74 -14.23 -1.19
CA TYR A 154 9.08 -14.52 -1.72
C TYR A 154 9.48 -15.97 -1.46
N ALA A 155 9.16 -16.52 -0.28
CA ALA A 155 9.40 -17.92 0.04
C ALA A 155 8.65 -18.85 -0.91
N HIS A 156 7.37 -18.61 -1.13
CA HIS A 156 6.56 -19.43 -2.04
C HIS A 156 7.13 -19.40 -3.47
N ALA A 157 7.52 -18.22 -3.95
CA ALA A 157 8.07 -18.04 -5.28
C ALA A 157 9.45 -18.70 -5.48
N ALA A 158 10.21 -18.91 -4.39
CA ALA A 158 11.54 -19.53 -4.41
C ALA A 158 11.51 -21.03 -4.04
N GLY A 159 10.35 -21.59 -3.69
CA GLY A 159 10.26 -22.95 -3.17
C GLY A 159 10.74 -23.10 -1.71
N GLY A 160 10.73 -22.01 -0.95
CA GLY A 160 11.20 -21.89 0.43
C GLY A 160 12.34 -20.90 0.57
N LEU A 161 12.48 -20.29 1.75
CA LEU A 161 13.64 -19.46 2.10
C LEU A 161 14.68 -20.32 2.82
N GLY A 162 15.95 -20.03 2.58
CA GLY A 162 17.03 -20.54 3.42
C GLY A 162 16.88 -20.06 4.86
N GLU A 163 17.46 -20.80 5.82
CA GLU A 163 17.54 -20.33 7.19
C GLU A 163 18.39 -19.06 7.26
N GLY A 164 17.84 -18.00 7.83
CA GLY A 164 18.54 -16.73 7.90
C GLY A 164 17.70 -15.56 8.35
N LEU A 165 18.35 -14.40 8.34
CA LEU A 165 17.74 -13.12 8.67
C LEU A 165 17.54 -12.29 7.39
N TYR A 166 16.37 -11.80 7.18
CA TYR A 166 15.99 -11.01 6.00
C TYR A 166 15.44 -9.66 6.45
N ALA A 167 15.64 -8.66 5.61
CA ALA A 167 14.94 -7.39 5.76
C ALA A 167 13.75 -7.34 4.80
N VAL A 168 12.63 -6.85 5.28
CA VAL A 168 11.46 -6.50 4.46
C VAL A 168 11.31 -4.98 4.51
N PHE A 169 11.44 -4.34 3.37
CA PHE A 169 11.27 -2.91 3.18
C PHE A 169 9.93 -2.70 2.47
N ASP A 170 8.97 -2.17 3.18
CA ASP A 170 7.61 -1.93 2.67
C ASP A 170 7.34 -0.44 2.56
N LEU A 171 7.35 0.09 1.34
CA LEU A 171 7.01 1.47 1.03
C LEU A 171 5.70 1.48 0.25
N GLY A 172 4.61 1.63 0.98
CA GLY A 172 3.26 1.72 0.45
C GLY A 172 2.93 3.11 -0.10
N GLY A 173 1.63 3.36 -0.31
CA GLY A 173 1.18 4.66 -0.78
C GLY A 173 1.20 5.76 0.29
N GLY A 174 1.18 5.41 1.57
CA GLY A 174 1.09 6.39 2.65
C GLY A 174 1.93 6.10 3.88
N THR A 175 2.44 4.89 4.04
CA THR A 175 3.27 4.44 5.17
C THR A 175 4.53 3.77 4.67
N PHE A 176 5.55 3.83 5.49
CA PHE A 176 6.78 3.09 5.31
C PHE A 176 7.05 2.24 6.56
N ASP A 177 7.30 0.97 6.35
CA ASP A 177 7.71 0.03 7.39
C ASP A 177 8.95 -0.74 6.93
N VAL A 178 9.89 -0.95 7.85
CA VAL A 178 11.03 -1.83 7.66
C VAL A 178 11.07 -2.84 8.80
N SER A 179 11.17 -4.13 8.44
CA SER A 179 11.16 -5.21 9.40
C SER A 179 12.31 -6.18 9.18
N LEU A 180 12.88 -6.66 10.26
CA LEU A 180 13.77 -7.82 10.25
C LEU A 180 12.94 -9.06 10.52
N VAL A 181 13.03 -10.04 9.64
CA VAL A 181 12.34 -11.33 9.77
C VAL A 181 13.33 -12.46 9.76
N ARG A 182 13.16 -13.41 10.69
CA ARG A 182 13.86 -14.69 10.66
C ARG A 182 13.03 -15.67 9.85
N ALA A 183 13.64 -16.34 8.90
CA ALA A 183 12.95 -17.28 8.05
C ALA A 183 13.69 -18.63 7.98
N ARG A 184 12.90 -19.70 7.87
CA ARG A 184 13.34 -21.06 7.60
C ARG A 184 12.26 -21.80 6.83
N GLY A 185 12.47 -21.97 5.52
CA GLY A 185 11.40 -22.51 4.66
C GLY A 185 10.20 -21.56 4.58
N LEU A 186 9.08 -21.97 5.11
CA LEU A 186 7.85 -21.19 5.23
C LEU A 186 7.58 -20.69 6.66
N ASP A 187 8.46 -21.01 7.60
CA ASP A 187 8.39 -20.45 8.95
C ASP A 187 9.05 -19.08 8.96
N VAL A 188 8.27 -18.04 9.25
CA VAL A 188 8.71 -16.63 9.18
C VAL A 188 8.23 -15.90 10.43
N GLU A 189 9.17 -15.38 11.19
CA GLU A 189 8.95 -14.61 12.42
C GLU A 189 9.48 -13.19 12.29
N VAL A 190 8.71 -12.18 12.72
CA VAL A 190 9.18 -10.80 12.83
C VAL A 190 10.04 -10.66 14.09
N VAL A 191 11.31 -10.30 13.89
CA VAL A 191 12.28 -10.08 14.97
C VAL A 191 12.21 -8.65 15.48
N PHE A 192 12.14 -7.68 14.57
CA PHE A 192 12.09 -6.26 14.89
C PHE A 192 11.41 -5.49 13.74
N THR A 193 10.75 -4.37 14.08
CA THR A 193 10.12 -3.50 13.09
C THR A 193 10.27 -2.04 13.48
N GLU A 194 10.46 -1.19 12.48
CA GLU A 194 10.46 0.26 12.55
C GLU A 194 9.55 0.80 11.45
N GLY A 195 9.06 2.03 11.60
CA GLY A 195 8.22 2.61 10.56
C GLY A 195 8.08 4.11 10.66
N VAL A 196 7.67 4.72 9.55
CA VAL A 196 7.32 6.13 9.43
C VAL A 196 5.88 6.24 8.95
N GLN A 197 4.99 6.70 9.82
CA GLN A 197 3.55 6.71 9.55
C GLN A 197 3.11 7.67 8.43
N ARG A 198 3.95 8.64 8.07
CA ARG A 198 3.68 9.63 7.03
C ARG A 198 4.84 9.69 6.05
N LEU A 199 5.13 8.56 5.45
CA LEU A 199 6.10 8.43 4.37
C LEU A 199 5.58 7.36 3.42
N GLY A 200 5.25 7.76 2.19
CA GLY A 200 4.72 6.85 1.18
C GLY A 200 4.61 7.52 -0.18
N GLY A 201 4.14 6.77 -1.16
CA GLY A 201 4.00 7.22 -2.55
C GLY A 201 3.33 8.58 -2.71
N LYS A 202 2.35 8.90 -1.86
CA LYS A 202 1.64 10.19 -1.86
C LYS A 202 2.51 11.40 -1.51
N ASP A 203 3.53 11.21 -0.68
CA ASP A 203 4.45 12.28 -0.33
C ASP A 203 5.34 12.60 -1.53
N PHE A 204 5.71 11.58 -2.31
CA PHE A 204 6.40 11.75 -3.60
C PHE A 204 5.48 12.40 -4.64
N ASP A 205 4.19 12.03 -4.70
CA ASP A 205 3.21 12.66 -5.58
C ASP A 205 3.04 14.14 -5.27
N ALA A 206 3.02 14.51 -3.99
CA ALA A 206 2.93 15.90 -3.56
C ALA A 206 4.13 16.73 -4.04
N ARG A 207 5.35 16.19 -3.94
CA ARG A 207 6.55 16.84 -4.47
C ARG A 207 6.51 16.97 -5.98
N LEU A 208 6.01 15.95 -6.66
CA LEU A 208 5.86 15.96 -8.11
C LEU A 208 4.84 17.01 -8.57
N LEU A 209 3.73 17.14 -7.84
CA LEU A 209 2.73 18.18 -8.10
C LEU A 209 3.33 19.59 -7.94
N GLU A 210 4.18 19.82 -6.94
CA GLU A 210 4.90 21.07 -6.75
C GLU A 210 5.85 21.38 -7.95
N ILE A 211 6.57 20.36 -8.43
CA ILE A 211 7.44 20.49 -9.62
C ILE A 211 6.60 20.90 -10.84
N VAL A 212 5.49 20.24 -11.06
CA VAL A 212 4.61 20.52 -12.22
C VAL A 212 4.02 21.94 -12.13
N ARG A 213 3.57 22.36 -10.95
CA ARG A 213 3.08 23.73 -10.72
C ARG A 213 4.17 24.78 -10.98
N THR A 214 5.37 24.56 -10.51
CA THR A 214 6.51 25.44 -10.77
C THR A 214 6.79 25.54 -12.27
N ARG A 215 6.82 24.44 -12.99
CA ARG A 215 7.03 24.40 -14.44
C ARG A 215 5.89 25.08 -15.21
N PHE A 216 4.67 24.95 -14.73
CA PHE A 216 3.53 25.68 -15.29
C PHE A 216 3.71 27.20 -15.13
N ARG A 217 4.07 27.66 -13.92
CA ARG A 217 4.36 29.06 -13.64
C ARG A 217 5.50 29.60 -14.52
N ASP A 218 6.58 28.84 -14.67
CA ASP A 218 7.71 29.21 -15.50
C ASP A 218 7.31 29.39 -16.99
N ALA A 219 6.36 28.58 -17.46
CA ALA A 219 5.88 28.59 -18.83
C ALA A 219 4.84 29.68 -19.11
N THR A 220 4.04 30.08 -18.10
CA THR A 220 2.91 31.01 -18.29
C THR A 220 3.08 32.34 -17.60
N GLY A 221 3.99 32.45 -16.64
CA GLY A 221 4.16 33.63 -15.77
C GLY A 221 3.13 33.70 -14.63
N GLU A 222 2.24 32.73 -14.49
CA GLU A 222 1.13 32.71 -13.52
C GLU A 222 1.10 31.47 -12.66
N GLU A 223 0.67 31.63 -11.39
CA GLU A 223 0.39 30.48 -10.51
C GLU A 223 -0.87 29.75 -10.96
N PRO A 224 -0.84 28.41 -11.04
CA PRO A 224 -2.04 27.64 -11.32
C PRO A 224 -3.01 27.76 -10.15
N ARG A 225 -4.19 28.36 -10.35
CA ARG A 225 -5.25 28.45 -9.35
C ARG A 225 -6.03 27.12 -9.29
N PRO A 226 -6.65 26.79 -8.16
CA PRO A 226 -7.61 25.70 -8.11
C PRO A 226 -8.69 25.85 -9.20
N GLY A 227 -8.85 24.83 -10.04
CA GLY A 227 -9.77 24.87 -11.18
C GLY A 227 -9.22 25.46 -12.49
N ASP A 228 -8.08 26.16 -12.47
CA ASP A 228 -7.47 26.70 -13.71
C ASP A 228 -6.75 25.64 -14.54
N CYS A 229 -6.35 24.55 -13.91
CA CYS A 229 -5.59 23.49 -14.55
C CYS A 229 -6.10 22.13 -14.08
N ASP A 230 -6.24 21.21 -15.02
CA ASP A 230 -6.76 19.85 -14.81
C ASP A 230 -5.71 18.85 -14.36
N PHE A 231 -4.64 19.30 -13.67
CA PHE A 231 -3.58 18.44 -13.15
C PHE A 231 -3.67 18.35 -11.62
N GLY A 232 -4.13 17.19 -11.16
CA GLY A 232 -4.35 16.89 -9.75
C GLY A 232 -3.38 15.83 -9.20
N ARG A 233 -3.73 15.29 -8.03
CA ARG A 233 -2.93 14.25 -7.36
C ARG A 233 -2.87 12.95 -8.15
N SER A 234 -3.97 12.55 -8.79
CA SER A 234 -4.01 11.32 -9.60
C SER A 234 -3.09 11.42 -10.82
N ASP A 235 -3.01 12.59 -11.43
CA ASP A 235 -2.09 12.83 -12.56
C ASP A 235 -0.63 12.82 -12.11
N ALA A 236 -0.35 13.34 -10.91
CA ALA A 236 0.99 13.27 -10.32
C ALA A 236 1.40 11.82 -10.03
N GLU A 237 0.49 10.99 -9.51
CA GLU A 237 0.73 9.57 -9.29
C GLU A 237 1.03 8.83 -10.60
N GLU A 238 0.23 9.06 -11.66
CA GLU A 238 0.49 8.48 -12.98
C GLU A 238 1.84 8.94 -13.53
N LEU A 239 2.16 10.22 -13.38
CA LEU A 239 3.45 10.78 -13.81
C LEU A 239 4.62 10.14 -13.06
N LYS A 240 4.51 9.92 -11.74
CA LYS A 240 5.49 9.19 -10.92
C LYS A 240 5.70 7.77 -11.44
N HIS A 241 4.63 7.04 -11.73
CA HIS A 241 4.72 5.69 -12.28
C HIS A 241 5.48 5.68 -13.62
N ARG A 242 5.22 6.64 -14.49
CA ARG A 242 5.93 6.77 -15.77
C ARG A 242 7.39 7.14 -15.60
N LEU A 243 7.74 7.99 -14.61
CA LEU A 243 9.11 8.35 -14.28
C LEU A 243 9.91 7.19 -13.66
N SER A 244 9.25 6.19 -13.08
CA SER A 244 9.93 4.98 -12.59
C SER A 244 10.56 4.16 -13.72
N SER A 245 10.02 4.23 -14.93
CA SER A 245 10.53 3.52 -16.12
C SER A 245 11.19 4.42 -17.16
N ARG A 246 11.03 5.75 -17.08
CA ARG A 246 11.53 6.72 -18.06
C ARG A 246 12.35 7.80 -17.37
N GLU A 247 13.38 8.30 -18.02
CA GLU A 247 14.20 9.39 -17.50
C GLU A 247 13.50 10.75 -17.55
N SER A 248 12.56 10.92 -18.48
CA SER A 248 11.75 12.12 -18.60
C SER A 248 10.36 11.81 -19.13
N VAL A 249 9.39 12.60 -18.71
CA VAL A 249 7.99 12.50 -19.16
C VAL A 249 7.48 13.90 -19.46
N ARG A 250 6.78 14.02 -20.59
CA ARG A 250 6.05 15.23 -20.95
C ARG A 250 4.60 15.09 -20.54
N ALA A 251 4.13 15.96 -19.66
CA ALA A 251 2.73 16.15 -19.33
C ALA A 251 2.18 17.35 -20.10
N VAL A 252 0.88 17.38 -20.36
CA VAL A 252 0.20 18.51 -21.00
C VAL A 252 -0.95 18.92 -20.10
N LEU A 253 -0.78 20.06 -19.44
CA LEU A 253 -1.81 20.62 -18.60
C LEU A 253 -2.81 21.39 -19.48
N ARG A 254 -4.09 21.32 -19.12
CA ARG A 254 -5.12 22.13 -19.76
C ARG A 254 -5.46 23.29 -18.84
N SER A 255 -5.24 24.49 -19.32
CA SER A 255 -5.57 25.72 -18.62
C SER A 255 -6.68 26.44 -19.38
N ALA A 256 -7.68 26.94 -18.66
CA ALA A 256 -8.75 27.74 -19.26
C ALA A 256 -8.21 29.02 -19.92
N GLN A 257 -7.16 29.61 -19.35
CA GLN A 257 -6.56 30.86 -19.79
C GLN A 257 -5.46 30.63 -20.83
N HIS A 258 -4.61 29.62 -20.65
CA HIS A 258 -3.40 29.40 -21.48
C HIS A 258 -3.55 28.23 -22.46
N GLY A 259 -4.70 27.59 -22.52
CA GLY A 259 -4.93 26.42 -23.36
C GLY A 259 -4.10 25.21 -22.93
N ARG A 260 -3.36 24.62 -23.86
CA ARG A 260 -2.53 23.43 -23.61
C ARG A 260 -1.10 23.85 -23.28
N VAL A 261 -0.72 23.68 -22.02
CA VAL A 261 0.61 24.01 -21.51
C VAL A 261 1.44 22.73 -21.34
N PRO A 262 2.43 22.47 -22.20
CA PRO A 262 3.30 21.31 -22.06
C PRO A 262 4.37 21.57 -21.00
N VAL A 263 4.54 20.63 -20.06
CA VAL A 263 5.62 20.63 -19.09
C VAL A 263 6.40 19.33 -19.22
N THR A 264 7.73 19.41 -19.10
CA THR A 264 8.58 18.22 -19.09
C THR A 264 9.16 18.06 -17.70
N VAL A 265 9.01 16.87 -17.10
CA VAL A 265 9.58 16.51 -15.82
C VAL A 265 10.58 15.40 -16.03
N ARG A 266 11.77 15.54 -15.44
CA ARG A 266 12.82 14.52 -15.45
C ARG A 266 12.77 13.71 -14.15
N ARG A 267 13.18 12.44 -14.20
CA ARG A 267 13.34 11.61 -13.00
C ARG A 267 14.24 12.29 -11.97
N GLN A 268 15.35 12.86 -12.41
CA GLN A 268 16.27 13.59 -11.53
C GLN A 268 15.61 14.75 -10.79
N ASP A 269 14.64 15.46 -11.40
CA ASP A 269 13.90 16.54 -10.74
C ASP A 269 13.12 15.98 -9.52
N LEU A 270 12.47 14.82 -9.70
CA LEU A 270 11.75 14.13 -8.62
C LEU A 270 12.71 13.60 -7.58
N GLU A 271 13.78 12.93 -7.97
CA GLU A 271 14.80 12.38 -7.06
C GLU A 271 15.37 13.47 -6.16
N SER A 272 15.77 14.61 -6.73
CA SER A 272 16.28 15.76 -5.95
C SER A 272 15.23 16.34 -5.01
N ALA A 273 13.98 16.48 -5.45
CA ALA A 273 12.91 17.02 -4.61
C ALA A 273 12.49 16.07 -3.48
N THR A 274 12.85 14.79 -3.56
CA THR A 274 12.46 13.73 -2.61
C THR A 274 13.63 13.15 -1.82
N GLU A 275 14.83 13.71 -1.91
CA GLU A 275 16.00 13.27 -1.15
C GLU A 275 15.71 13.18 0.36
N GLY A 276 14.99 14.15 0.93
CA GLY A 276 14.61 14.15 2.35
C GLY A 276 13.64 13.01 2.73
N LEU A 277 12.79 12.57 1.80
CA LEU A 277 11.90 11.43 2.03
C LEU A 277 12.69 10.12 2.00
N ILE A 278 13.60 9.98 1.05
CA ILE A 278 14.51 8.82 0.96
C ILE A 278 15.40 8.74 2.21
N ALA A 279 15.98 9.86 2.66
CA ALA A 279 16.81 9.89 3.86
C ALA A 279 16.05 9.44 5.12
N GLN A 280 14.76 9.79 5.26
CA GLN A 280 13.93 9.30 6.37
C GLN A 280 13.78 7.76 6.34
N ALA A 281 13.58 7.18 5.16
CA ALA A 281 13.51 5.73 5.01
C ALA A 281 14.86 5.07 5.34
N GLU A 282 15.98 5.65 4.88
CA GLU A 282 17.33 5.17 5.21
C GLU A 282 17.60 5.20 6.70
N MET A 283 17.27 6.29 7.38
CA MET A 283 17.43 6.42 8.84
C MET A 283 16.63 5.35 9.60
N ALA A 284 15.42 5.03 9.18
CA ALA A 284 14.64 3.97 9.80
C ALA A 284 15.25 2.59 9.52
N CYS A 285 15.82 2.35 8.33
CA CYS A 285 16.53 1.11 8.02
C CYS A 285 17.81 0.95 8.87
N GLU A 286 18.57 2.01 9.06
CA GLU A 286 19.74 2.01 9.98
C GLU A 286 19.29 1.80 11.43
N GLY A 287 18.17 2.46 11.81
CA GLY A 287 17.57 2.34 13.13
C GLY A 287 17.16 0.92 13.48
N VAL A 288 16.51 0.20 12.55
CA VAL A 288 16.09 -1.19 12.79
C VAL A 288 17.27 -2.13 12.96
N LEU A 289 18.35 -1.95 12.20
CA LEU A 289 19.59 -2.72 12.35
C LEU A 289 20.25 -2.45 13.71
N LEU A 290 20.41 -1.17 14.06
CA LEU A 290 21.05 -0.75 15.30
C LEU A 290 20.29 -1.27 16.54
N ARG A 291 18.98 -1.09 16.57
CA ARG A 291 18.15 -1.50 17.73
C ARG A 291 18.03 -3.00 17.86
N ALA A 292 18.05 -3.73 16.75
CA ALA A 292 18.08 -5.18 16.75
C ALA A 292 19.49 -5.74 17.06
N GLY A 293 20.52 -4.90 17.10
CA GLY A 293 21.91 -5.33 17.29
C GLY A 293 22.42 -6.19 16.12
N VAL A 294 21.96 -5.93 14.92
CA VAL A 294 22.24 -6.73 13.71
C VAL A 294 23.19 -5.96 12.80
N ASP A 295 24.31 -6.59 12.45
CA ASP A 295 25.16 -6.12 11.35
C ASP A 295 24.48 -6.42 10.01
N ARG A 296 24.47 -5.45 9.08
CA ARG A 296 23.94 -5.64 7.73
C ARG A 296 24.53 -6.82 6.97
N ALA A 297 25.79 -7.20 7.27
CA ALA A 297 26.43 -8.35 6.67
C ALA A 297 25.78 -9.69 7.09
N ALA A 298 25.09 -9.73 8.24
CA ALA A 298 24.37 -10.91 8.72
C ALA A 298 23.04 -11.14 7.99
N LEU A 299 22.55 -10.16 7.23
CA LEU A 299 21.34 -10.33 6.44
C LEU A 299 21.57 -11.34 5.30
N THR A 300 20.63 -12.24 5.12
CA THR A 300 20.62 -13.21 4.01
C THR A 300 20.05 -12.59 2.74
N GLY A 301 19.08 -11.69 2.86
CA GLY A 301 18.47 -10.99 1.74
C GLY A 301 17.61 -9.81 2.17
N VAL A 302 17.16 -9.03 1.17
CA VAL A 302 16.28 -7.89 1.36
C VAL A 302 15.13 -8.01 0.38
N PHE A 303 13.90 -7.93 0.86
CA PHE A 303 12.66 -7.98 0.08
C PHE A 303 12.01 -6.61 0.02
N LEU A 304 11.49 -6.25 -1.14
CA LEU A 304 10.74 -5.02 -1.35
C LEU A 304 9.24 -5.33 -1.47
N ALA A 305 8.43 -4.59 -0.71
CA ALA A 305 6.97 -4.58 -0.78
C ALA A 305 6.48 -3.14 -0.93
N GLY A 306 5.25 -2.97 -1.40
CA GLY A 306 4.66 -1.67 -1.67
C GLY A 306 5.04 -1.08 -3.03
N GLY A 307 4.06 -0.46 -3.70
CA GLY A 307 4.19 0.03 -5.08
C GLY A 307 5.25 1.13 -5.26
N ALA A 308 5.51 1.93 -4.23
CA ALA A 308 6.52 2.98 -4.27
C ALA A 308 7.95 2.43 -4.37
N CYS A 309 8.19 1.16 -4.04
CA CYS A 309 9.46 0.47 -4.26
C CYS A 309 9.86 0.33 -5.74
N ARG A 310 8.94 0.58 -6.68
CA ARG A 310 9.25 0.61 -8.11
C ARG A 310 10.11 1.81 -8.52
N MET A 311 10.21 2.85 -7.69
CA MET A 311 11.07 4.01 -7.96
C MET A 311 12.55 3.62 -7.86
N PRO A 312 13.38 3.92 -8.90
CA PRO A 312 14.81 3.57 -8.89
C PRO A 312 15.58 4.12 -7.69
N ALA A 313 15.27 5.34 -7.24
CA ALA A 313 15.88 5.96 -6.08
C ALA A 313 15.67 5.14 -4.80
N VAL A 314 14.50 4.53 -4.63
CA VAL A 314 14.18 3.66 -3.47
C VAL A 314 15.05 2.40 -3.50
N THR A 315 15.10 1.72 -4.64
CA THR A 315 15.95 0.52 -4.79
C THR A 315 17.42 0.84 -4.52
N ALA A 316 17.91 1.97 -5.03
CA ALA A 316 19.31 2.41 -4.80
C ALA A 316 19.58 2.73 -3.32
N ALA A 317 18.63 3.37 -2.62
CA ALA A 317 18.73 3.65 -1.19
C ALA A 317 18.80 2.37 -0.36
N VAL A 318 17.92 1.42 -0.65
CA VAL A 318 17.90 0.11 0.03
C VAL A 318 19.21 -0.64 -0.16
N GLU A 319 19.74 -0.66 -1.40
CA GLU A 319 21.03 -1.29 -1.69
C GLU A 319 22.18 -0.61 -0.93
N ARG A 320 22.15 0.72 -0.83
CA ARG A 320 23.16 1.51 -0.11
C ARG A 320 23.18 1.21 1.40
N VAL A 321 22.00 1.14 2.03
CA VAL A 321 21.89 0.89 3.48
C VAL A 321 22.24 -0.56 3.83
N PHE A 322 21.63 -1.51 3.15
CA PHE A 322 21.80 -2.92 3.49
C PHE A 322 23.02 -3.58 2.84
N GLY A 323 23.70 -2.88 1.92
CA GLY A 323 24.87 -3.41 1.21
C GLY A 323 24.56 -4.61 0.31
N ARG A 324 23.29 -4.80 -0.05
CA ARG A 324 22.78 -5.90 -0.85
C ARG A 324 21.75 -5.41 -1.85
N LYS A 325 21.78 -5.98 -3.05
CA LYS A 325 20.74 -5.73 -4.04
C LYS A 325 19.42 -6.33 -3.54
N PRO A 326 18.37 -5.52 -3.39
CA PRO A 326 17.10 -6.03 -2.93
C PRO A 326 16.38 -6.83 -4.02
N LEU A 327 15.53 -7.75 -3.60
CA LEU A 327 14.63 -8.48 -4.49
C LEU A 327 13.34 -7.70 -4.63
N LEU A 328 12.99 -7.34 -5.85
CA LEU A 328 11.76 -6.66 -6.24
C LEU A 328 10.93 -7.63 -7.11
N ARG A 329 9.87 -8.17 -6.54
CA ARG A 329 8.97 -9.07 -7.25
C ARG A 329 7.53 -8.75 -6.89
N ASP A 330 6.75 -8.26 -7.86
CA ASP A 330 5.33 -7.92 -7.70
C ASP A 330 5.05 -7.13 -6.40
N PRO A 331 5.78 -6.04 -6.11
CA PRO A 331 5.78 -5.41 -4.80
C PRO A 331 4.40 -4.90 -4.39
N ASP A 332 3.55 -4.53 -5.34
CA ASP A 332 2.18 -4.08 -5.07
C ASP A 332 1.33 -5.19 -4.45
N THR A 333 1.53 -6.44 -4.87
CA THR A 333 0.67 -7.59 -4.51
C THR A 333 1.34 -8.59 -3.58
N ALA A 334 2.62 -8.38 -3.23
CA ALA A 334 3.41 -9.31 -2.45
C ALA A 334 2.73 -9.68 -1.11
N VAL A 335 2.22 -8.69 -0.39
CA VAL A 335 1.58 -8.87 0.92
C VAL A 335 0.34 -9.76 0.80
N ALA A 336 -0.57 -9.46 -0.13
CA ALA A 336 -1.77 -10.28 -0.35
C ALA A 336 -1.44 -11.71 -0.83
N ARG A 337 -0.47 -11.82 -1.77
CA ARG A 337 0.01 -13.13 -2.27
C ARG A 337 0.63 -13.99 -1.19
N GLY A 338 1.28 -13.39 -0.20
CA GLY A 338 1.84 -14.13 0.93
C GLY A 338 0.82 -14.46 2.02
N ALA A 339 -0.22 -13.65 2.17
CA ALA A 339 -1.33 -13.93 3.08
C ALA A 339 -2.16 -15.15 2.64
N ALA A 340 -2.34 -15.37 1.34
CA ALA A 340 -3.13 -16.48 0.83
C ALA A 340 -2.56 -17.87 1.22
N PRO A 341 -1.26 -18.19 1.03
CA PRO A 341 -0.70 -19.46 1.50
C PRO A 341 -0.65 -19.59 3.03
N ALA A 342 -0.57 -18.47 3.78
CA ALA A 342 -0.62 -18.50 5.23
C ALA A 342 -1.91 -19.13 5.79
N ALA A 343 -3.00 -19.10 5.03
CA ALA A 343 -4.25 -19.79 5.39
C ALA A 343 -4.12 -21.32 5.52
N ARG A 344 -3.06 -21.90 4.98
CA ARG A 344 -2.78 -23.36 5.02
C ARG A 344 -1.75 -23.74 6.08
N LEU A 345 -1.12 -22.75 6.72
CA LEU A 345 -0.17 -23.01 7.79
C LEU A 345 -0.91 -23.35 9.08
N PRO A 346 -0.36 -24.25 9.94
CA PRO A 346 -0.94 -24.50 11.25
C PRO A 346 -1.04 -23.19 12.04
N SER A 347 -2.17 -22.98 12.69
CA SER A 347 -2.31 -21.89 13.65
C SER A 347 -1.35 -22.14 14.80
N GLY A 348 -0.33 -21.28 14.95
CA GLY A 348 0.60 -21.34 16.09
C GLY A 348 -0.09 -20.95 17.40
#